data_96dc1b5e5dca18430227d8ada6175d0b
#
_entry.id   96dc1b5e5dca18430227d8ada6175d0b
#
_cell.length_a   1.000
_cell.length_b   1.000
_cell.length_c   1.000
_cell.angle_alpha   90.00
_cell.angle_beta   90.00
_cell.angle_gamma   90.00
#
_symmetry.space_group_name_H-M   'P 1'
#
loop_
_entity.id
_entity.type
_entity.pdbx_description
1 polymer ?
#
loop_
_entity_poly.entity_id
_entity_poly.type
_entity_poly.pdbx_seq_one_letter_code
_entity_poly.pdbx_strand_id
1 'polypeptide(L)' 'MANTTQKIYDGCGRWIGWIEIDERGNKRVCSCSKGVVGYYYKDTSRTVTAGGKIVAYCDCATALLFG' A
#
# COMPACT_ATOMS: atom_id res chain seq x y z
N MET A 1 -14.54 -12.88 4.54
CA MET A 1 -14.57 -11.82 4.17
C MET A 1 -13.97 -10.66 4.79
N ALA A 2 -13.14 -10.63 5.74
CA ALA A 2 -12.67 -9.46 6.36
C ALA A 2 -11.43 -8.92 5.69
N ASN A 3 -11.41 -7.65 5.39
CA ASN A 3 -10.21 -6.97 4.98
C ASN A 3 -9.44 -6.60 6.25
N THR A 4 -8.12 -6.68 6.19
CA THR A 4 -7.25 -6.30 7.29
C THR A 4 -6.66 -4.92 6.98
N THR A 5 -6.59 -4.07 7.98
CA THR A 5 -5.96 -2.76 7.84
C THR A 5 -4.71 -2.72 8.72
N GLN A 6 -3.58 -2.37 8.10
CA GLN A 6 -2.32 -2.24 8.80
C GLN A 6 -1.92 -0.77 8.82
N LYS A 7 -1.85 -0.17 10.00
CA LYS A 7 -1.42 1.23 10.12
C LYS A 7 0.08 1.31 9.99
N ILE A 8 0.55 2.33 9.28
CA ILE A 8 1.97 2.53 9.02
C ILE A 8 2.42 3.83 9.70
N TYR A 9 3.53 3.76 10.41
CA TYR A 9 4.10 4.89 11.14
C TYR A 9 5.50 5.18 10.62
N ASP A 10 5.90 6.44 10.67
CA ASP A 10 7.26 6.81 10.29
C ASP A 10 8.23 6.55 11.45
N GLY A 11 9.51 6.87 11.25
CA GLY A 11 10.53 6.66 12.26
C GLY A 11 10.35 7.52 13.51
N CYS A 12 9.52 8.55 13.47
CA CYS A 12 9.21 9.42 14.61
C CYS A 12 7.94 8.98 15.33
N GLY A 13 7.30 7.91 14.88
CA GLY A 13 6.07 7.42 15.50
C GLY A 13 4.81 8.10 15.00
N ARG A 14 4.88 8.88 13.94
CA ARG A 14 3.68 9.51 13.37
C ARG A 14 2.96 8.57 12.46
N TRP A 15 1.62 8.57 12.55
CA TRP A 15 0.79 7.78 11.67
C TRP A 15 0.78 8.46 10.29
N ILE A 16 1.40 7.83 9.29
CA ILE A 16 1.52 8.41 7.96
C ILE A 16 0.58 7.80 6.95
N GLY A 17 0.00 6.64 7.25
CA GLY A 17 -0.92 6.01 6.32
C GLY A 17 -1.30 4.63 6.78
N TRP A 18 -1.92 3.88 5.87
CA TRP A 18 -2.34 2.50 6.16
C TRP A 18 -2.38 1.70 4.88
N ILE A 19 -2.37 0.37 5.06
CA ILE A 19 -2.49 -0.56 3.95
C ILE A 19 -3.70 -1.43 4.23
N GLU A 20 -4.63 -1.48 3.29
CA GLU A 20 -5.80 -2.35 3.37
C GLU A 20 -5.50 -3.60 2.58
N ILE A 21 -5.62 -4.75 3.24
CA ILE A 21 -5.30 -6.05 2.64
C ILE A 21 -6.60 -6.83 2.52
N ASP A 22 -6.95 -7.26 1.31
CA ASP A 22 -8.17 -8.04 1.10
C ASP A 22 -7.87 -9.53 1.28
N GLU A 23 -8.93 -10.33 1.17
CA GLU A 23 -8.80 -11.78 1.39
C GLU A 23 -8.00 -12.48 0.29
N ARG A 24 -7.76 -11.83 -0.83
CA ARG A 24 -6.93 -12.38 -1.91
C ARG A 24 -5.46 -12.03 -1.73
N GLY A 25 -5.14 -11.17 -0.77
CA GLY A 25 -3.79 -10.70 -0.55
C GLY A 25 -3.42 -9.46 -1.34
N ASN A 26 -4.38 -8.87 -2.08
CA ASN A 26 -4.16 -7.59 -2.75
C ASN A 26 -4.15 -6.49 -1.71
N LYS A 27 -3.34 -5.47 -1.93
CA LYS A 27 -3.17 -4.39 -0.96
C LYS A 27 -3.49 -3.05 -1.59
N ARG A 28 -4.14 -2.18 -0.83
CA ARG A 28 -4.37 -0.80 -1.23
C ARG A 28 -3.64 0.08 -0.23
N VAL A 29 -2.74 0.92 -0.73
CA VAL A 29 -1.91 1.78 0.12
C VAL A 29 -2.51 3.16 0.15
N CYS A 30 -2.75 3.66 1.35
CA CYS A 30 -3.34 4.99 1.55
C CYS A 30 -2.43 5.83 2.43
N SER A 31 -2.33 7.11 2.08
CA SER A 31 -1.59 8.09 2.87
C SER A 31 -2.57 8.96 3.64
N CYS A 32 -2.22 9.34 4.87
CA CYS A 32 -3.05 10.23 5.66
C CYS A 32 -3.21 11.60 4.99
N SER A 33 -2.24 12.02 4.19
CA SER A 33 -2.29 13.34 3.56
C SER A 33 -2.70 13.31 2.10
N LYS A 34 -2.44 12.22 1.39
CA LYS A 34 -2.65 12.15 -0.06
C LYS A 34 -3.78 11.24 -0.50
N GLY A 35 -4.33 10.45 0.41
CA GLY A 35 -5.33 9.44 0.06
C GLY A 35 -4.66 8.21 -0.54
N VAL A 36 -5.30 7.58 -1.52
CA VAL A 36 -4.76 6.37 -2.14
C VAL A 36 -3.50 6.71 -2.93
N VAL A 37 -2.39 6.06 -2.61
CA VAL A 37 -1.12 6.30 -3.29
C VAL A 37 -0.71 5.15 -4.21
N GLY A 38 -1.34 4.00 -4.06
CA GLY A 38 -1.06 2.89 -4.95
C GLY A 38 -1.66 1.58 -4.48
N TYR A 39 -1.29 0.52 -5.20
CA TYR A 39 -1.83 -0.81 -4.97
C TYR A 39 -0.75 -1.86 -5.16
N TYR A 40 -0.90 -2.99 -4.48
CA TYR A 40 -0.11 -4.18 -4.74
C TYR A 40 -1.06 -5.31 -5.15
N TYR A 41 -0.80 -5.91 -6.29
CA TYR A 41 -1.59 -7.02 -6.80
C TYR A 41 -0.81 -8.33 -6.63
N LYS A 42 -1.28 -9.16 -5.73
CA LYS A 42 -0.60 -10.41 -5.41
C LYS A 42 -0.58 -11.36 -6.61
N ASP A 43 -1.63 -11.39 -7.40
CA ASP A 43 -1.73 -12.30 -8.54
C ASP A 43 -0.60 -12.09 -9.54
N THR A 44 -0.19 -10.86 -9.74
CA THR A 44 0.86 -10.52 -10.71
C THR A 44 2.15 -10.10 -10.01
N SER A 45 2.15 -10.06 -8.68
CA SER A 45 3.27 -9.61 -7.86
C SER A 45 3.76 -8.22 -8.28
N ARG A 46 2.82 -7.33 -8.59
CA ARG A 46 3.17 -5.97 -9.05
C ARG A 46 2.70 -4.93 -8.07
N THR A 47 3.57 -3.97 -7.78
CA THR A 47 3.21 -2.78 -7.02
C THR A 47 3.07 -1.63 -8.01
N VAL A 48 1.92 -0.96 -8.00
CA VAL A 48 1.63 0.13 -8.94
C VAL A 48 1.21 1.38 -8.17
N THR A 49 1.40 2.54 -8.80
CA THR A 49 0.93 3.80 -8.24
C THR A 49 -0.58 3.93 -8.45
N ALA A 50 -1.19 4.92 -7.80
CA ALA A 50 -2.62 5.19 -7.97
C ALA A 50 -2.96 5.52 -9.43
N GLY A 51 -1.99 6.00 -10.20
CA GLY A 51 -2.19 6.26 -11.63
C GLY A 51 -1.99 5.05 -12.52
N GLY A 52 -1.66 3.88 -11.94
CA GLY A 52 -1.49 2.65 -12.70
C GLY A 52 -0.07 2.38 -13.18
N LYS A 53 0.89 3.20 -12.78
CA LYS A 53 2.27 3.02 -13.20
C LYS A 53 2.94 1.95 -12.33
N ILE A 54 3.59 0.98 -12.97
CA ILE A 54 4.28 -0.09 -12.24
C ILE A 54 5.51 0.46 -11.55
N VAL A 55 5.62 0.22 -10.24
CA VAL A 55 6.77 0.64 -9.44
C VAL A 55 7.76 -0.49 -9.32
N ALA A 56 7.27 -1.72 -9.08
CA ALA A 56 8.14 -2.87 -8.86
C ALA A 56 7.37 -4.15 -9.11
N TYR A 57 8.11 -5.23 -9.32
CA TYR A 57 7.53 -6.55 -9.51
C TYR A 57 7.64 -7.38 -8.23
N CYS A 58 7.43 -6.75 -7.10
CA CYS A 58 7.46 -7.40 -5.79
C CYS A 58 6.56 -6.62 -4.85
N ASP A 59 6.40 -7.11 -3.61
CA ASP A 59 5.59 -6.45 -2.60
C ASP A 59 6.38 -5.26 -2.02
N CYS A 60 6.20 -4.10 -2.63
CA CYS A 60 6.80 -2.87 -2.16
C CYS A 60 5.74 -1.87 -1.72
N ALA A 61 4.62 -2.37 -1.19
CA ALA A 61 3.51 -1.51 -0.80
C ALA A 61 3.93 -0.45 0.20
N THR A 62 4.71 -0.82 1.22
CA THR A 62 5.17 0.16 2.21
C THR A 62 6.03 1.24 1.61
N ALA A 63 6.82 0.92 0.59
CA ALA A 63 7.71 1.89 -0.04
C ALA A 63 6.93 3.04 -0.69
N LEU A 64 5.67 2.83 -1.05
CA LEU A 64 4.83 3.87 -1.62
C LEU A 64 4.57 5.01 -0.63
N LEU A 65 4.61 4.72 0.66
CA LEU A 65 4.40 5.72 1.70
C LEU A 65 5.69 6.49 2.02
N PHE A 66 6.84 5.86 1.80
CA PHE A 66 8.13 6.46 2.13
C PHE A 66 8.89 6.96 0.89
N GLY A 67 8.44 6.60 -0.28
CA GLY A 67 9.07 6.95 -1.54
C GLY A 67 8.52 8.21 -2.19
#